data_a40f86255e1b58ede83da4b0c856743a
#
_entry.id   a40f86255e1b58ede83da4b0c856743a
#
_cell.length_a   1.000
_cell.length_b   1.000
_cell.length_c   1.000
_cell.angle_alpha   90.00
_cell.angle_beta   90.00
_cell.angle_gamma   90.00
#
_symmetry.space_group_name_H-M   'P 1'
#
loop_
_entity.id
_entity.type
_entity.pdbx_description
1 polymer ?
#
loop_
_entity_poly.entity_id
_entity_poly.type
_entity_poly.pdbx_seq_one_letter_code
_entity_poly.pdbx_strand_id
1 'polypeptide(L)'
;MVLTGKERWLYSAGMNDAPRPRILAFDIFGTVVDWHGSIAREVDAMRLGVSGDEFALAWRAGYQPAMQRVRSGELGWTRIDELHRMILDDLLARFCITQLDEESKRHLNRVWHRLDPWPDSVAGIARLKARHVVCTLSNGNIGLLTDMAKRAGLPWDCILSAEVFRAYKPDPATYLGVASTFDAEPGEVMLVAAHHDDLAAARACGLLTAYIERPLEFGAAKPKNVSPQAGNTMHCASLVELAEKLGC
;
A
#
# COMPACT_ATOMS: atom_id res chain seq x y z
N MET A 1 -9.44 42.39 22.65
CA MET A 1 -10.27 42.32 21.43
C MET A 1 -9.93 40.98 20.75
N VAL A 2 -10.74 39.96 21.03
CA VAL A 2 -10.51 38.58 20.61
C VAL A 2 -11.16 38.41 19.24
N LEU A 3 -10.36 38.12 18.23
CA LEU A 3 -10.87 37.79 16.89
C LEU A 3 -11.26 36.31 16.87
N THR A 4 -12.55 36.04 16.96
CA THR A 4 -13.15 34.77 16.63
C THR A 4 -13.49 34.79 15.15
N GLY A 5 -12.74 34.03 14.35
CA GLY A 5 -13.00 33.89 12.92
C GLY A 5 -12.90 32.40 12.53
N LYS A 6 -13.99 31.66 12.74
CA LYS A 6 -14.24 30.39 12.01
C LYS A 6 -14.65 30.76 10.57
N GLU A 7 -13.71 30.87 9.68
CA GLU A 7 -14.02 30.85 8.25
C GLU A 7 -14.43 29.42 7.84
N ARG A 8 -15.72 29.15 7.91
CA ARG A 8 -16.35 28.03 7.25
C ARG A 8 -16.23 28.25 5.74
N TRP A 9 -15.45 27.42 5.08
CA TRP A 9 -15.53 27.30 3.63
C TRP A 9 -16.92 26.77 3.24
N LEU A 10 -17.81 27.68 2.91
CA LEU A 10 -19.12 27.38 2.33
C LEU A 10 -18.94 26.95 0.88
N TYR A 11 -18.82 25.67 0.63
CA TYR A 11 -19.03 25.12 -0.71
C TYR A 11 -20.53 25.15 -1.00
N SER A 12 -20.91 25.83 -2.08
CA SER A 12 -22.27 25.91 -2.58
C SER A 12 -22.85 24.50 -2.83
N ALA A 13 -23.95 24.19 -2.21
CA ALA A 13 -24.78 23.02 -2.50
C ALA A 13 -25.31 23.14 -3.93
N GLY A 14 -24.85 22.24 -4.80
CA GLY A 14 -25.33 22.14 -6.18
C GLY A 14 -24.73 20.96 -6.91
N MET A 15 -25.50 19.85 -6.99
CA MET A 15 -25.34 18.69 -7.90
C MET A 15 -24.09 17.81 -7.73
N ASN A 16 -24.26 16.81 -7.00
CA ASN A 16 -23.73 15.43 -6.85
C ASN A 16 -23.34 15.14 -5.40
N ASP A 17 -24.22 14.45 -4.72
CA ASP A 17 -24.07 13.97 -3.33
C ASP A 17 -23.12 12.76 -3.22
N ALA A 18 -22.12 12.64 -4.08
CA ALA A 18 -21.07 11.66 -3.93
C ALA A 18 -20.14 12.10 -2.77
N PRO A 19 -19.85 11.23 -1.81
CA PRO A 19 -18.95 11.55 -0.70
C PRO A 19 -17.57 11.96 -1.24
N ARG A 20 -17.15 13.18 -0.87
CA ARG A 20 -15.84 13.73 -1.30
C ARG A 20 -14.85 13.59 -0.17
N PRO A 21 -13.90 12.64 -0.24
CA PRO A 21 -12.88 12.49 0.77
C PRO A 21 -11.97 13.74 0.79
N ARG A 22 -11.54 14.15 1.98
CA ARG A 22 -10.49 15.16 2.16
C ARG A 22 -9.11 14.52 2.04
N ILE A 23 -8.98 13.26 2.49
CA ILE A 23 -7.73 12.53 2.58
C ILE A 23 -7.88 11.23 1.80
N LEU A 24 -6.88 10.92 0.97
CA LEU A 24 -6.73 9.64 0.30
C LEU A 24 -5.55 8.89 0.90
N ALA A 25 -5.81 7.79 1.59
CA ALA A 25 -4.82 6.90 2.16
C ALA A 25 -4.60 5.71 1.23
N PHE A 26 -3.36 5.47 0.80
CA PHE A 26 -3.06 4.47 -0.21
C PHE A 26 -2.41 3.23 0.40
N ASP A 27 -3.00 2.05 0.18
CA ASP A 27 -2.24 0.82 0.21
C ASP A 27 -1.18 0.84 -0.90
N ILE A 28 -0.01 0.22 -0.65
CA ILE A 28 1.15 0.37 -1.53
C ILE A 28 1.43 -0.91 -2.32
N PHE A 29 1.70 -2.03 -1.61
CA PHE A 29 2.12 -3.27 -2.27
C PHE A 29 0.99 -3.90 -3.08
N GLY A 30 1.15 -3.95 -4.39
CA GLY A 30 0.13 -4.44 -5.32
C GLY A 30 -0.87 -3.38 -5.76
N THR A 31 -1.09 -2.31 -4.98
CA THR A 31 -1.99 -1.20 -5.34
C THR A 31 -1.29 -0.12 -6.15
N VAL A 32 -0.19 0.39 -5.65
CA VAL A 32 0.60 1.48 -6.27
C VAL A 32 1.81 0.94 -7.02
N VAL A 33 2.40 -0.16 -6.54
CA VAL A 33 3.62 -0.76 -7.09
C VAL A 33 3.43 -2.22 -7.47
N ASP A 34 4.12 -2.63 -8.54
CA ASP A 34 4.24 -4.02 -9.01
C ASP A 34 5.33 -4.74 -8.20
N TRP A 35 4.92 -5.30 -7.05
CA TRP A 35 5.84 -6.06 -6.20
C TRP A 35 6.29 -7.36 -6.88
N HIS A 36 5.38 -8.07 -7.59
CA HIS A 36 5.67 -9.36 -8.18
C HIS A 36 6.70 -9.24 -9.31
N GLY A 37 6.41 -8.40 -10.32
CA GLY A 37 7.32 -8.23 -11.45
C GLY A 37 8.67 -7.62 -11.05
N SER A 38 8.69 -6.73 -10.06
CA SER A 38 9.94 -6.13 -9.58
C SER A 38 10.84 -7.16 -8.91
N ILE A 39 10.28 -8.01 -8.03
CA ILE A 39 11.04 -9.07 -7.35
C ILE A 39 11.46 -10.15 -8.35
N ALA A 40 10.56 -10.57 -9.24
CA ALA A 40 10.86 -11.59 -10.23
C ALA A 40 12.04 -11.19 -11.11
N ARG A 41 12.05 -9.97 -11.64
CA ARG A 41 13.16 -9.46 -12.45
C ARG A 41 14.50 -9.42 -11.69
N GLU A 42 14.48 -9.01 -10.41
CA GLU A 42 15.70 -8.99 -9.57
C GLU A 42 16.26 -10.40 -9.37
N VAL A 43 15.40 -11.37 -9.01
CA VAL A 43 15.81 -12.77 -8.78
C VAL A 43 16.32 -13.41 -10.06
N ASP A 44 15.67 -13.21 -11.21
CA ASP A 44 16.12 -13.72 -12.49
C ASP A 44 17.47 -13.13 -12.91
N ALA A 45 17.69 -11.85 -12.65
CA ALA A 45 18.98 -11.20 -12.91
C ALA A 45 20.11 -11.77 -12.04
N MET A 46 19.81 -12.19 -10.81
CA MET A 46 20.78 -12.82 -9.91
C MET A 46 21.09 -14.29 -10.28
N ARG A 47 20.33 -14.92 -11.18
CA ARG A 47 20.53 -16.31 -11.67
C ARG A 47 20.64 -17.34 -10.54
N LEU A 48 19.72 -17.29 -9.60
CA LEU A 48 19.74 -18.12 -8.38
C LEU A 48 19.34 -19.58 -8.59
N GLY A 49 18.98 -19.99 -9.82
CA GLY A 49 18.55 -21.36 -10.13
C GLY A 49 17.08 -21.63 -9.81
N VAL A 50 16.30 -20.59 -9.50
CA VAL A 50 14.87 -20.62 -9.28
C VAL A 50 14.20 -19.57 -10.18
N SER A 51 12.96 -19.82 -10.62
CA SER A 51 12.18 -18.81 -11.35
C SER A 51 11.90 -17.61 -10.45
N GLY A 52 12.09 -16.40 -10.98
CA GLY A 52 11.75 -15.17 -10.27
C GLY A 52 10.27 -15.10 -9.90
N ASP A 53 9.38 -15.56 -10.78
CA ASP A 53 7.93 -15.65 -10.49
C ASP A 53 7.64 -16.55 -9.28
N GLU A 54 8.23 -17.76 -9.27
CA GLU A 54 8.05 -18.69 -8.15
C GLU A 54 8.59 -18.13 -6.84
N PHE A 55 9.78 -17.52 -6.90
CA PHE A 55 10.41 -16.93 -5.72
C PHE A 55 9.59 -15.75 -5.17
N ALA A 56 9.14 -14.84 -6.03
CA ALA A 56 8.33 -13.69 -5.64
C ALA A 56 7.01 -14.13 -4.98
N LEU A 57 6.31 -15.10 -5.56
CA LEU A 57 5.08 -15.64 -4.98
C LEU A 57 5.33 -16.34 -3.63
N ALA A 58 6.42 -17.10 -3.51
CA ALA A 58 6.80 -17.76 -2.26
C ALA A 58 7.14 -16.74 -1.17
N TRP A 59 7.86 -15.65 -1.53
CA TRP A 59 8.17 -14.58 -0.57
C TRP A 59 6.89 -13.90 -0.07
N ARG A 60 6.00 -13.55 -0.99
CA ARG A 60 4.70 -12.94 -0.65
C ARG A 60 3.83 -13.87 0.22
N ALA A 61 3.88 -15.17 0.00
CA ALA A 61 3.14 -16.14 0.80
C ALA A 61 3.58 -16.18 2.27
N GLY A 62 4.85 -15.89 2.57
CA GLY A 62 5.39 -15.77 3.93
C GLY A 62 4.95 -14.52 4.69
N TYR A 63 4.43 -13.52 3.99
CA TYR A 63 4.13 -12.19 4.51
C TYR A 63 3.05 -12.20 5.62
N GLN A 64 1.89 -12.78 5.36
CA GLN A 64 0.80 -12.85 6.34
C GLN A 64 1.14 -13.69 7.57
N PRO A 65 1.74 -14.89 7.44
CA PRO A 65 2.21 -15.66 8.60
C PRO A 65 3.21 -14.89 9.47
N ALA A 66 4.18 -14.19 8.87
CA ALA A 66 5.17 -13.40 9.61
C ALA A 66 4.53 -12.25 10.39
N MET A 67 3.62 -11.49 9.77
CA MET A 67 2.86 -10.44 10.47
C MET A 67 1.95 -11.02 11.57
N GLN A 68 1.41 -12.23 11.39
CA GLN A 68 0.59 -12.88 12.41
C GLN A 68 1.39 -13.17 13.68
N ARG A 69 2.66 -13.53 13.57
CA ARG A 69 3.55 -13.72 14.74
C ARG A 69 3.75 -12.43 15.54
N VAL A 70 3.74 -11.27 14.87
CA VAL A 70 3.76 -9.96 15.55
C VAL A 70 2.40 -9.67 16.21
N ARG A 71 1.29 -9.89 15.49
CA ARG A 71 -0.06 -9.67 16.02
C ARG A 71 -0.41 -10.57 17.20
N SER A 72 0.07 -11.81 17.21
CA SER A 72 -0.14 -12.75 18.32
C SER A 72 0.73 -12.47 19.55
N GLY A 73 1.72 -11.56 19.44
CA GLY A 73 2.68 -11.28 20.49
C GLY A 73 3.84 -12.30 20.57
N GLU A 74 3.92 -13.28 19.67
CA GLU A 74 5.06 -14.21 19.57
C GLU A 74 6.36 -13.45 19.27
N LEU A 75 6.27 -12.48 18.37
CA LEU A 75 7.30 -11.47 18.16
C LEU A 75 6.82 -10.14 18.76
N GLY A 76 7.72 -9.39 19.38
CA GLY A 76 7.45 -7.98 19.69
C GLY A 76 7.23 -7.18 18.40
N TRP A 77 7.00 -5.87 18.52
CA TRP A 77 6.91 -5.02 17.33
C TRP A 77 8.17 -5.18 16.48
N THR A 78 7.99 -5.74 15.29
CA THR A 78 9.05 -6.03 14.31
C THR A 78 8.65 -5.34 13.01
N ARG A 79 9.57 -4.60 12.40
CA ARG A 79 9.31 -3.90 11.11
C ARG A 79 9.23 -4.90 9.98
N ILE A 80 8.54 -4.49 8.90
CA ILE A 80 8.37 -5.37 7.74
C ILE A 80 9.71 -5.76 7.07
N ASP A 81 10.71 -4.88 7.07
CA ASP A 81 12.05 -5.21 6.54
C ASP A 81 12.71 -6.40 7.25
N GLU A 82 12.51 -6.47 8.56
CA GLU A 82 13.03 -7.58 9.38
C GLU A 82 12.23 -8.85 9.11
N LEU A 83 10.90 -8.75 8.97
CA LEU A 83 10.06 -9.89 8.58
C LEU A 83 10.39 -10.36 7.17
N HIS A 84 10.59 -9.45 6.20
CA HIS A 84 11.04 -9.80 4.85
C HIS A 84 12.36 -10.56 4.88
N ARG A 85 13.30 -10.14 5.73
CA ARG A 85 14.58 -10.83 5.86
C ARG A 85 14.42 -12.23 6.46
N MET A 86 13.61 -12.39 7.49
CA MET A 86 13.31 -13.72 8.06
C MET A 86 12.73 -14.66 7.00
N ILE A 87 11.73 -14.17 6.24
CA ILE A 87 11.12 -14.95 5.15
C ILE A 87 12.18 -15.27 4.07
N LEU A 88 13.04 -14.30 3.71
CA LEU A 88 14.08 -14.51 2.73
C LEU A 88 15.04 -15.62 3.16
N ASP A 89 15.50 -15.62 4.41
CA ASP A 89 16.41 -16.65 4.91
C ASP A 89 15.77 -18.05 4.85
N ASP A 90 14.49 -18.16 5.20
CA ASP A 90 13.70 -19.41 5.07
C ASP A 90 13.57 -19.85 3.60
N LEU A 91 13.35 -18.93 2.68
CA LEU A 91 13.23 -19.23 1.24
C LEU A 91 14.58 -19.67 0.65
N LEU A 92 15.68 -19.01 1.02
CA LEU A 92 17.01 -19.40 0.57
C LEU A 92 17.33 -20.85 0.99
N ALA A 93 16.97 -21.21 2.23
CA ALA A 93 17.10 -22.59 2.70
C ALA A 93 16.21 -23.57 1.93
N ARG A 94 14.93 -23.22 1.74
CA ARG A 94 13.93 -24.03 1.02
C ARG A 94 14.31 -24.30 -0.44
N PHE A 95 14.86 -23.30 -1.13
CA PHE A 95 15.30 -23.42 -2.53
C PHE A 95 16.75 -23.88 -2.66
N CYS A 96 17.43 -24.25 -1.55
CA CYS A 96 18.82 -24.67 -1.51
C CYS A 96 19.79 -23.64 -2.13
N ILE A 97 19.51 -22.35 -1.96
CA ILE A 97 20.32 -21.24 -2.46
C ILE A 97 21.39 -20.91 -1.40
N THR A 98 22.62 -21.39 -1.59
CA THR A 98 23.72 -21.28 -0.62
C THR A 98 24.83 -20.33 -1.07
N GLN A 99 24.80 -19.83 -2.31
CA GLN A 99 25.85 -19.02 -2.92
C GLN A 99 25.81 -17.53 -2.55
N LEU A 100 24.76 -17.05 -1.87
CA LEU A 100 24.65 -15.65 -1.50
C LEU A 100 25.40 -15.38 -0.19
N ASP A 101 26.33 -14.43 -0.22
CA ASP A 101 26.91 -13.84 0.97
C ASP A 101 25.91 -12.87 1.67
N GLU A 102 26.31 -12.36 2.82
CA GLU A 102 25.43 -11.49 3.62
C GLU A 102 25.14 -10.14 2.94
N GLU A 103 26.07 -9.63 2.13
CA GLU A 103 25.85 -8.38 1.37
C GLU A 103 24.81 -8.60 0.27
N SER A 104 24.92 -9.69 -0.48
CA SER A 104 23.94 -10.10 -1.50
C SER A 104 22.56 -10.36 -0.91
N LYS A 105 22.47 -11.00 0.28
CA LYS A 105 21.20 -11.20 0.98
C LYS A 105 20.58 -9.85 1.39
N ARG A 106 21.37 -8.93 1.93
CA ARG A 106 20.90 -7.58 2.26
C ARG A 106 20.44 -6.82 1.01
N HIS A 107 21.19 -6.92 -0.08
CA HIS A 107 20.83 -6.33 -1.35
C HIS A 107 19.48 -6.87 -1.86
N LEU A 108 19.33 -8.20 -1.88
CA LEU A 108 18.08 -8.84 -2.30
C LEU A 108 16.92 -8.46 -1.37
N ASN A 109 17.10 -8.47 -0.04
CA ASN A 109 16.05 -8.04 0.89
C ASN A 109 15.59 -6.61 0.60
N ARG A 110 16.47 -5.72 0.20
CA ARG A 110 16.13 -4.35 -0.15
C ARG A 110 15.46 -4.18 -1.52
N VAL A 111 15.13 -5.26 -2.25
CA VAL A 111 14.30 -5.15 -3.47
C VAL A 111 12.94 -4.53 -3.15
N TRP A 112 12.39 -4.78 -1.95
CA TRP A 112 11.14 -4.17 -1.49
C TRP A 112 11.18 -2.64 -1.41
N HIS A 113 12.37 -2.03 -1.30
CA HIS A 113 12.58 -0.59 -1.37
C HIS A 113 12.62 -0.05 -2.80
N ARG A 114 12.74 -0.94 -3.81
CA ARG A 114 13.00 -0.59 -5.21
C ARG A 114 11.90 -1.05 -6.17
N LEU A 115 10.71 -1.35 -5.64
CA LEU A 115 9.57 -1.79 -6.47
C LEU A 115 9.19 -0.71 -7.49
N ASP A 116 8.87 -1.14 -8.70
CA ASP A 116 8.45 -0.24 -9.76
C ASP A 116 6.96 0.13 -9.61
N PRO A 117 6.56 1.38 -9.85
CA PRO A 117 5.18 1.78 -9.81
C PRO A 117 4.41 1.18 -11.00
N TRP A 118 3.11 0.95 -10.84
CA TRP A 118 2.25 0.72 -11.99
C TRP A 118 2.26 1.94 -12.91
N PRO A 119 2.04 1.76 -14.24
CA PRO A 119 2.16 2.86 -15.21
C PRO A 119 1.28 4.08 -14.93
N ASP A 120 0.15 3.88 -14.26
CA ASP A 120 -0.82 4.92 -13.90
C ASP A 120 -0.55 5.59 -12.55
N SER A 121 0.36 5.04 -11.73
CA SER A 121 0.49 5.43 -10.32
C SER A 121 1.00 6.86 -10.14
N VAL A 122 2.11 7.20 -10.77
CA VAL A 122 2.71 8.54 -10.60
C VAL A 122 1.76 9.64 -11.10
N ALA A 123 1.21 9.44 -12.31
CA ALA A 123 0.31 10.44 -12.92
C ALA A 123 -1.02 10.54 -12.15
N GLY A 124 -1.61 9.42 -11.75
CA GLY A 124 -2.86 9.39 -10.98
C GLY A 124 -2.71 10.06 -9.63
N ILE A 125 -1.65 9.73 -8.87
CA ILE A 125 -1.41 10.34 -7.55
C ILE A 125 -1.12 11.84 -7.67
N ALA A 126 -0.35 12.26 -8.67
CA ALA A 126 -0.06 13.68 -8.90
C ALA A 126 -1.33 14.50 -9.18
N ARG A 127 -2.28 13.95 -9.95
CA ARG A 127 -3.59 14.57 -10.18
C ARG A 127 -4.42 14.65 -8.91
N LEU A 128 -4.52 13.56 -8.16
CA LEU A 128 -5.26 13.48 -6.90
C LEU A 128 -4.73 14.45 -5.85
N LYS A 129 -3.40 14.58 -5.74
CA LYS A 129 -2.72 15.51 -4.84
C LYS A 129 -3.11 16.97 -5.06
N ALA A 130 -3.54 17.34 -6.25
CA ALA A 130 -3.93 18.73 -6.55
C ALA A 130 -5.17 19.18 -5.74
N ARG A 131 -5.99 18.24 -5.24
CA ARG A 131 -7.26 18.55 -4.55
C ARG A 131 -7.45 17.80 -3.22
N HIS A 132 -6.66 16.79 -2.96
CA HIS A 132 -6.75 15.95 -1.76
C HIS A 132 -5.38 15.85 -1.09
N VAL A 133 -5.37 15.65 0.22
CA VAL A 133 -4.18 15.18 0.90
C VAL A 133 -3.96 13.72 0.48
N VAL A 134 -2.78 13.39 -0.04
CA VAL A 134 -2.41 12.02 -0.45
C VAL A 134 -1.35 11.47 0.50
N CYS A 135 -1.66 10.38 1.19
CA CYS A 135 -0.72 9.73 2.10
C CYS A 135 -0.67 8.23 1.85
N THR A 136 0.41 7.58 2.28
CA THR A 136 0.46 6.12 2.31
C THR A 136 -0.27 5.59 3.55
N LEU A 137 -0.83 4.39 3.46
CA LEU A 137 -1.23 3.55 4.59
C LEU A 137 -0.83 2.12 4.29
N SER A 138 0.40 1.79 4.61
CA SER A 138 1.03 0.51 4.27
C SER A 138 1.54 -0.23 5.49
N ASN A 139 1.62 -1.56 5.36
CA ASN A 139 2.38 -2.38 6.31
C ASN A 139 3.90 -2.23 6.14
N GLY A 140 4.37 -1.56 5.07
CA GLY A 140 5.76 -1.18 4.88
C GLY A 140 6.26 -0.21 5.96
N ASN A 141 7.53 -0.28 6.34
CA ASN A 141 8.13 0.70 7.25
C ASN A 141 8.46 2.01 6.52
N ILE A 142 8.58 3.09 7.27
CA ILE A 142 8.75 4.46 6.75
C ILE A 142 9.97 4.55 5.82
N GLY A 143 11.12 3.99 6.19
CA GLY A 143 12.34 4.02 5.39
C GLY A 143 12.14 3.35 4.03
N LEU A 144 11.51 2.16 4.00
CA LEU A 144 11.18 1.44 2.77
C LEU A 144 10.27 2.27 1.85
N LEU A 145 9.19 2.82 2.39
CA LEU A 145 8.24 3.64 1.62
C LEU A 145 8.88 4.93 1.11
N THR A 146 9.79 5.53 1.88
CA THR A 146 10.53 6.74 1.49
C THR A 146 11.49 6.47 0.35
N ASP A 147 12.29 5.39 0.43
CA ASP A 147 13.21 5.00 -0.63
C ASP A 147 12.45 4.72 -1.94
N MET A 148 11.35 3.97 -1.84
CA MET A 148 10.47 3.66 -2.96
C MET A 148 9.87 4.94 -3.58
N ALA A 149 9.35 5.84 -2.75
CA ALA A 149 8.75 7.09 -3.22
C ALA A 149 9.76 7.95 -3.98
N LYS A 150 10.98 8.09 -3.44
CA LYS A 150 12.06 8.85 -4.09
C LYS A 150 12.51 8.24 -5.41
N ARG A 151 12.66 6.89 -5.44
CA ARG A 151 13.07 6.18 -6.65
C ARG A 151 12.01 6.25 -7.75
N ALA A 152 10.75 6.06 -7.39
CA ALA A 152 9.63 5.97 -8.33
C ALA A 152 8.99 7.33 -8.67
N GLY A 153 9.40 8.41 -8.00
CA GLY A 153 8.79 9.74 -8.20
C GLY A 153 7.35 9.83 -7.67
N LEU A 154 6.99 9.05 -6.65
CA LEU A 154 5.64 9.06 -6.04
C LEU A 154 5.46 10.29 -5.15
N PRO A 155 4.53 11.20 -5.46
CA PRO A 155 4.49 12.54 -4.88
C PRO A 155 3.61 12.62 -3.61
N TRP A 156 3.89 11.81 -2.60
CA TRP A 156 3.14 11.83 -1.33
C TRP A 156 3.22 13.17 -0.60
N ASP A 157 2.15 13.57 0.09
CA ASP A 157 2.18 14.63 1.10
C ASP A 157 2.71 14.12 2.43
N CYS A 158 2.37 12.89 2.77
CA CYS A 158 2.77 12.26 4.03
C CYS A 158 2.99 10.76 3.84
N ILE A 159 3.96 10.19 4.56
CA ILE A 159 4.20 8.75 4.61
C ILE A 159 3.72 8.23 5.95
N LEU A 160 2.55 7.59 5.97
CA LEU A 160 2.00 6.87 7.10
C LEU A 160 2.13 5.35 6.88
N SER A 161 2.33 4.62 7.94
CA SER A 161 2.57 3.18 7.88
C SER A 161 2.24 2.50 9.20
N ALA A 162 2.21 1.17 9.16
CA ALA A 162 2.12 0.32 10.35
C ALA A 162 3.16 0.68 11.42
N GLU A 163 4.35 1.17 11.02
CA GLU A 163 5.41 1.59 11.93
C GLU A 163 5.01 2.79 12.79
N VAL A 164 4.25 3.76 12.21
CA VAL A 164 3.71 4.93 12.93
C VAL A 164 2.73 4.49 14.02
N PHE A 165 1.84 3.56 13.66
CA PHE A 165 0.75 3.13 14.55
C PHE A 165 1.13 1.94 15.43
N ARG A 166 2.31 1.34 15.24
CA ARG A 166 2.78 0.13 15.93
C ARG A 166 1.77 -1.02 15.82
N ALA A 167 1.06 -1.08 14.70
CA ALA A 167 0.05 -2.07 14.39
C ALA A 167 0.03 -2.37 12.89
N TYR A 168 -0.11 -3.64 12.52
CA TYR A 168 -0.28 -4.06 11.12
C TYR A 168 -1.75 -4.05 10.72
N LYS A 169 -2.07 -3.60 9.50
CA LYS A 169 -3.38 -3.86 8.90
C LYS A 169 -3.71 -5.36 8.97
N PRO A 170 -4.96 -5.76 9.28
CA PRO A 170 -6.15 -4.93 9.34
C PRO A 170 -6.52 -4.41 10.76
N ASP A 171 -5.56 -4.13 11.64
CA ASP A 171 -5.86 -3.55 12.95
C ASP A 171 -6.54 -2.17 12.78
N PRO A 172 -7.71 -1.93 13.43
CA PRO A 172 -8.43 -0.65 13.37
C PRO A 172 -7.57 0.57 13.69
N ALA A 173 -6.58 0.43 14.57
CA ALA A 173 -5.67 1.52 14.93
C ALA A 173 -4.95 2.12 13.72
N THR A 174 -4.71 1.34 12.66
CA THR A 174 -4.05 1.82 11.44
C THR A 174 -4.97 2.72 10.61
N TYR A 175 -6.23 2.36 10.46
CA TYR A 175 -7.21 3.11 9.66
C TYR A 175 -7.67 4.37 10.39
N LEU A 176 -8.06 4.23 11.66
CA LEU A 176 -8.48 5.36 12.51
C LEU A 176 -7.31 6.30 12.81
N GLY A 177 -6.08 5.77 12.86
CA GLY A 177 -4.86 6.56 13.02
C GLY A 177 -4.64 7.56 11.88
N VAL A 178 -5.04 7.24 10.64
CA VAL A 178 -5.00 8.21 9.54
C VAL A 178 -5.94 9.37 9.82
N ALA A 179 -7.19 9.11 10.18
CA ALA A 179 -8.17 10.15 10.50
C ALA A 179 -7.65 11.04 11.64
N SER A 180 -7.16 10.43 12.72
CA SER A 180 -6.58 11.15 13.86
C SER A 180 -5.36 12.01 13.48
N THR A 181 -4.50 11.52 12.58
CA THR A 181 -3.29 12.27 12.15
C THR A 181 -3.64 13.60 11.48
N PHE A 182 -4.78 13.66 10.79
CA PHE A 182 -5.21 14.83 10.03
C PHE A 182 -6.41 15.57 10.65
N ASP A 183 -6.73 15.33 11.93
CA ASP A 183 -7.90 15.89 12.60
C ASP A 183 -9.16 15.78 11.75
N ALA A 184 -9.44 14.55 11.26
CA ALA A 184 -10.53 14.25 10.34
C ALA A 184 -11.49 13.22 10.94
N GLU A 185 -12.74 13.27 10.51
CA GLU A 185 -13.68 12.17 10.74
C GLU A 185 -13.36 10.99 9.80
N PRO A 186 -13.60 9.73 10.20
CA PRO A 186 -13.35 8.56 9.35
C PRO A 186 -13.99 8.67 7.96
N GLY A 187 -15.20 9.24 7.86
CA GLY A 187 -15.91 9.45 6.59
C GLY A 187 -15.28 10.50 5.67
N GLU A 188 -14.29 11.26 6.12
CA GLU A 188 -13.50 12.19 5.30
C GLU A 188 -12.23 11.54 4.72
N VAL A 189 -11.92 10.29 5.14
CA VAL A 189 -10.77 9.50 4.67
C VAL A 189 -11.25 8.43 3.71
N MET A 190 -10.61 8.29 2.56
CA MET A 190 -10.83 7.20 1.63
C MET A 190 -9.59 6.30 1.57
N LEU A 191 -9.76 5.01 1.87
CA LEU A 191 -8.72 4.02 1.57
C LEU A 191 -8.77 3.68 0.09
N VAL A 192 -7.64 3.77 -0.59
CA VAL A 192 -7.42 3.39 -1.98
C VAL A 192 -6.60 2.12 -2.01
N ALA A 193 -7.17 1.00 -2.45
CA ALA A 193 -6.49 -0.30 -2.42
C ALA A 193 -6.96 -1.23 -3.54
N ALA A 194 -6.08 -2.18 -3.91
CA ALA A 194 -6.40 -3.29 -4.81
C ALA A 194 -6.87 -4.55 -4.07
N HIS A 195 -7.11 -4.50 -2.76
CA HIS A 195 -7.43 -5.66 -1.92
C HIS A 195 -8.76 -5.46 -1.22
N HIS A 196 -9.72 -6.35 -1.50
CA HIS A 196 -11.08 -6.23 -0.96
C HIS A 196 -11.16 -6.43 0.56
N ASP A 197 -10.30 -7.25 1.13
CA ASP A 197 -10.18 -7.48 2.58
C ASP A 197 -9.68 -6.23 3.32
N ASP A 198 -8.69 -5.54 2.77
CA ASP A 198 -8.20 -4.25 3.29
C ASP A 198 -9.31 -3.17 3.26
N LEU A 199 -10.01 -3.08 2.11
CA LEU A 199 -11.15 -2.17 1.98
C LEU A 199 -12.31 -2.52 2.93
N ALA A 200 -12.57 -3.81 3.16
CA ALA A 200 -13.60 -4.25 4.10
C ALA A 200 -13.26 -3.83 5.55
N ALA A 201 -11.99 -3.96 5.95
CA ALA A 201 -11.53 -3.52 7.25
C ALA A 201 -11.62 -1.98 7.41
N ALA A 202 -11.26 -1.24 6.37
CA ALA A 202 -11.39 0.22 6.36
C ALA A 202 -12.86 0.67 6.49
N ARG A 203 -13.79 0.03 5.77
CA ARG A 203 -15.23 0.30 5.90
C ARG A 203 -15.75 0.02 7.31
N ALA A 204 -15.27 -1.05 7.93
CA ALA A 204 -15.64 -1.36 9.32
C ALA A 204 -15.20 -0.27 10.31
N CYS A 205 -14.20 0.54 9.95
CA CYS A 205 -13.75 1.72 10.68
C CYS A 205 -14.46 3.02 10.24
N GLY A 206 -15.42 2.95 9.30
CA GLY A 206 -16.16 4.12 8.82
C GLY A 206 -15.51 4.90 7.69
N LEU A 207 -14.41 4.40 7.09
CA LEU A 207 -13.75 5.04 5.97
C LEU A 207 -14.53 4.83 4.66
N LEU A 208 -14.39 5.78 3.74
CA LEU A 208 -14.71 5.59 2.33
C LEU A 208 -13.68 4.66 1.70
N THR A 209 -14.04 4.02 0.57
CA THR A 209 -13.15 3.06 -0.08
C THR A 209 -13.17 3.18 -1.61
N ALA A 210 -11.99 3.10 -2.23
CA ALA A 210 -11.83 2.98 -3.67
C ALA A 210 -11.04 1.72 -4.00
N TYR A 211 -11.66 0.80 -4.73
CA TYR A 211 -10.97 -0.35 -5.28
C TYR A 211 -10.28 0.02 -6.59
N ILE A 212 -9.01 -0.36 -6.74
CA ILE A 212 -8.23 -0.19 -7.97
C ILE A 212 -7.92 -1.56 -8.56
N GLU A 213 -8.25 -1.74 -9.84
CA GLU A 213 -7.98 -2.99 -10.54
C GLU A 213 -6.48 -3.19 -10.77
N ARG A 214 -5.98 -4.34 -10.33
CA ARG A 214 -4.61 -4.79 -10.58
C ARG A 214 -4.63 -6.26 -11.00
N PRO A 215 -5.13 -6.57 -12.21
CA PRO A 215 -5.30 -7.95 -12.65
C PRO A 215 -3.99 -8.73 -12.72
N LEU A 216 -2.86 -8.05 -12.92
CA LEU A 216 -1.53 -8.65 -13.05
C LEU A 216 -0.72 -8.65 -11.74
N GLU A 217 -1.33 -8.34 -10.60
CA GLU A 217 -0.63 -8.25 -9.31
C GLU A 217 0.21 -9.50 -8.96
N PHE A 218 -0.26 -10.69 -9.37
CA PHE A 218 0.42 -11.96 -9.11
C PHE A 218 1.10 -12.54 -10.36
N GLY A 219 1.38 -11.69 -11.36
CA GLY A 219 1.94 -12.08 -12.64
C GLY A 219 0.89 -12.51 -13.67
N ALA A 220 1.30 -12.57 -14.93
CA ALA A 220 0.40 -12.89 -16.05
C ALA A 220 -0.14 -14.33 -16.00
N ALA A 221 0.63 -15.27 -15.42
CA ALA A 221 0.21 -16.67 -15.29
C ALA A 221 -0.89 -16.87 -14.22
N LYS A 222 -1.09 -15.88 -13.32
CA LYS A 222 -2.08 -15.97 -12.25
C LYS A 222 -2.88 -14.66 -12.16
N PRO A 223 -3.72 -14.35 -13.16
CA PRO A 223 -4.49 -13.11 -13.16
C PRO A 223 -5.45 -13.09 -11.95
N LYS A 224 -5.53 -11.92 -11.32
CA LYS A 224 -6.40 -11.67 -10.18
C LYS A 224 -7.82 -11.37 -10.65
N ASN A 225 -8.81 -11.91 -9.94
CA ASN A 225 -10.20 -11.49 -10.15
C ASN A 225 -10.38 -10.06 -9.61
N VAL A 226 -10.72 -9.14 -10.50
CA VAL A 226 -10.93 -7.71 -10.19
C VAL A 226 -12.39 -7.30 -10.21
N SER A 227 -13.33 -8.26 -10.19
CA SER A 227 -14.77 -7.99 -10.23
C SER A 227 -15.19 -7.04 -9.10
N PRO A 228 -16.12 -6.11 -9.38
CA PRO A 228 -16.67 -5.22 -8.36
C PRO A 228 -17.29 -5.99 -7.19
N GLN A 229 -17.07 -5.48 -5.97
CA GLN A 229 -17.76 -5.96 -4.78
C GLN A 229 -18.64 -4.87 -4.19
N ALA A 230 -19.85 -5.26 -3.74
CA ALA A 230 -20.76 -4.36 -3.07
C ALA A 230 -20.12 -3.76 -1.80
N GLY A 231 -20.46 -2.49 -1.52
CA GLY A 231 -19.98 -1.79 -0.34
C GLY A 231 -18.74 -0.92 -0.57
N ASN A 232 -17.97 -1.08 -1.65
CA ASN A 232 -16.95 -0.09 -1.99
C ASN A 232 -17.60 1.19 -2.51
N THR A 233 -17.10 2.36 -2.06
CA THR A 233 -17.59 3.65 -2.51
C THR A 233 -17.33 3.86 -3.99
N MET A 234 -16.15 3.44 -4.46
CA MET A 234 -15.75 3.53 -5.86
C MET A 234 -15.05 2.24 -6.31
N HIS A 235 -15.16 1.96 -7.62
CA HIS A 235 -14.41 0.93 -8.32
C HIS A 235 -13.82 1.56 -9.58
N CYS A 236 -12.50 1.45 -9.77
CA CYS A 236 -11.77 2.11 -10.83
C CYS A 236 -10.77 1.14 -11.47
N ALA A 237 -10.63 1.20 -12.78
CA ALA A 237 -9.63 0.42 -13.50
C ALA A 237 -8.19 0.96 -13.28
N SER A 238 -8.05 2.22 -12.85
CA SER A 238 -6.75 2.86 -12.63
C SER A 238 -6.83 4.01 -11.63
N LEU A 239 -5.67 4.48 -11.14
CA LEU A 239 -5.57 5.70 -10.33
C LEU A 239 -5.87 6.98 -11.13
N VAL A 240 -5.65 6.95 -12.45
CA VAL A 240 -6.05 8.05 -13.34
C VAL A 240 -7.58 8.15 -13.41
N GLU A 241 -8.27 7.02 -13.55
CA GLU A 241 -9.75 7.00 -13.52
C GLU A 241 -10.30 7.45 -12.15
N LEU A 242 -9.64 7.07 -11.05
CA LEU A 242 -10.02 7.57 -9.74
C LEU A 242 -9.91 9.09 -9.67
N ALA A 243 -8.83 9.68 -10.22
CA ALA A 243 -8.67 11.13 -10.30
C ALA A 243 -9.79 11.78 -11.11
N GLU A 244 -10.17 11.20 -12.25
CA GLU A 244 -11.29 11.68 -13.07
C GLU A 244 -12.63 11.65 -12.31
N LYS A 245 -12.93 10.53 -11.64
CA LYS A 245 -14.17 10.38 -10.85
C LYS A 245 -14.24 11.35 -9.66
N LEU A 246 -13.08 11.73 -9.10
CA LEU A 246 -12.99 12.72 -8.01
C LEU A 246 -12.88 14.17 -8.53
N GLY A 247 -12.87 14.38 -9.85
CA GLY A 247 -12.84 15.69 -10.48
C GLY A 247 -11.47 16.38 -10.42
N CYS A 248 -10.38 15.58 -10.41
CA CYS A 248 -8.99 16.05 -10.42
C CYS A 248 -8.41 16.09 -11.84
#